data_7dcd29ad3b09e4646e0385cb8f062805
#
_entry.id   7dcd29ad3b09e4646e0385cb8f062805
#
_cell.length_a   1.000
_cell.length_b   1.000
_cell.length_c   1.000
_cell.angle_alpha   90.00
_cell.angle_beta   90.00
_cell.angle_gamma   90.00
#
_symmetry.space_group_name_H-M   'P 1'
#
loop_
_entity.id
_entity.type
_entity.pdbx_description
1 polymer ?
#
loop_
_entity_poly.entity_id
_entity_poly.type
_entity_poly.pdbx_seq_one_letter_code
_entity_poly.pdbx_strand_id
1 'polypeptide(L)'
;MDTKVMKLVNEGENNNDTNFCTVISLAVTFGKTYAESNDYLRANAGRRKRKGLSRDKFEYAIKKLADTSGYGYDVYDSNHVRDGSIRVNCHRPRSAVSVQEKFGIRGKMTVNNCLRYLSPKKNYIIGVRGHAVGVAGGKVLDWTEGRRHQVQQIIELTPNESYIEPIVEPIIKKASMSLEDMISSL
;
A
#
# COMPACT_ATOMS: atom_id res chain seq x y z
N MET A 1 -6.39 -15.68 7.92
CA MET A 1 -5.94 -14.77 6.83
C MET A 1 -7.17 -14.31 6.04
N ASP A 2 -7.23 -13.03 5.72
CA ASP A 2 -8.33 -12.41 4.96
C ASP A 2 -8.42 -12.97 3.53
N THR A 3 -9.62 -13.21 3.02
CA THR A 3 -9.85 -13.79 1.67
C THR A 3 -9.28 -12.92 0.55
N LYS A 4 -9.36 -11.59 0.71
CA LYS A 4 -8.78 -10.63 -0.25
C LYS A 4 -7.26 -10.76 -0.30
N VAL A 5 -6.61 -10.90 0.85
CA VAL A 5 -5.16 -11.09 0.93
C VAL A 5 -4.75 -12.41 0.29
N MET A 6 -5.49 -13.50 0.57
CA MET A 6 -5.24 -14.80 -0.08
C MET A 6 -5.27 -14.71 -1.59
N LYS A 7 -6.27 -14.01 -2.15
CA LYS A 7 -6.36 -13.82 -3.60
C LYS A 7 -5.13 -13.10 -4.15
N LEU A 8 -4.71 -12.02 -3.49
CA LEU A 8 -3.51 -11.26 -3.92
C LEU A 8 -2.22 -12.08 -3.82
N VAL A 9 -2.09 -12.92 -2.77
CA VAL A 9 -0.94 -13.85 -2.62
C VAL A 9 -0.93 -14.86 -3.75
N ASN A 10 -2.05 -15.51 -4.01
CA ASN A 10 -2.18 -16.49 -5.09
C ASN A 10 -1.88 -15.86 -6.47
N GLU A 11 -2.33 -14.63 -6.72
CA GLU A 11 -1.99 -13.89 -7.94
C GLU A 11 -0.48 -13.67 -8.05
N GLY A 12 0.20 -13.30 -6.94
CA GLY A 12 1.65 -13.15 -6.89
C GLY A 12 2.38 -14.45 -7.20
N GLU A 13 1.98 -15.55 -6.57
CA GLU A 13 2.56 -16.88 -6.76
C GLU A 13 2.33 -17.39 -8.19
N ASN A 14 1.12 -17.27 -8.72
CA ASN A 14 0.79 -17.63 -10.09
C ASN A 14 1.60 -16.83 -11.13
N ASN A 15 1.96 -15.60 -10.80
CA ASN A 15 2.89 -14.81 -11.59
C ASN A 15 4.36 -15.17 -11.34
N ASN A 16 4.64 -16.19 -10.53
CA ASN A 16 5.99 -16.62 -10.17
C ASN A 16 6.83 -15.47 -9.56
N ASP A 17 6.20 -14.67 -8.71
CA ASP A 17 6.82 -13.59 -7.95
C ASP A 17 7.03 -14.03 -6.49
N THR A 18 8.13 -13.65 -5.87
CA THR A 18 8.48 -14.07 -4.50
C THR A 18 8.66 -12.92 -3.53
N ASN A 19 8.78 -11.68 -4.03
CA ASN A 19 9.01 -10.48 -3.22
C ASN A 19 7.91 -9.44 -3.46
N PHE A 20 6.66 -9.82 -3.19
CA PHE A 20 5.49 -9.03 -3.53
C PHE A 20 4.85 -8.29 -2.33
N CYS A 21 5.51 -8.23 -1.17
CA CYS A 21 4.95 -7.53 0.00
C CYS A 21 4.58 -6.08 -0.28
N THR A 22 5.40 -5.35 -1.04
CA THR A 22 5.10 -3.98 -1.44
C THR A 22 3.91 -3.89 -2.40
N VAL A 23 3.70 -4.90 -3.25
CA VAL A 23 2.54 -4.97 -4.16
C VAL A 23 1.26 -5.18 -3.36
N ILE A 24 1.25 -6.17 -2.46
CA ILE A 24 0.08 -6.48 -1.63
C ILE A 24 -0.25 -5.33 -0.68
N SER A 25 0.75 -4.77 0.01
CA SER A 25 0.49 -3.65 0.93
C SER A 25 -0.10 -2.45 0.19
N LEU A 26 0.37 -2.14 -1.03
CA LEU A 26 -0.20 -1.09 -1.86
C LEU A 26 -1.61 -1.45 -2.35
N ALA A 27 -1.84 -2.69 -2.81
CA ALA A 27 -3.13 -3.16 -3.29
C ALA A 27 -4.22 -3.06 -2.20
N VAL A 28 -3.91 -3.49 -0.97
CA VAL A 28 -4.91 -3.47 0.12
C VAL A 28 -5.20 -2.07 0.63
N THR A 29 -4.19 -1.18 0.65
CA THR A 29 -4.36 0.18 1.17
C THR A 29 -5.03 1.14 0.19
N PHE A 30 -4.86 0.93 -1.12
CA PHE A 30 -5.49 1.76 -2.15
C PHE A 30 -6.66 1.07 -2.87
N GLY A 31 -7.07 -0.12 -2.42
CA GLY A 31 -8.20 -0.84 -3.02
C GLY A 31 -7.94 -1.38 -4.43
N LYS A 32 -6.67 -1.53 -4.82
CA LYS A 32 -6.25 -1.96 -6.16
C LYS A 32 -6.12 -3.47 -6.29
N THR A 33 -6.08 -3.95 -7.53
CA THR A 33 -5.71 -5.34 -7.84
C THR A 33 -4.20 -5.55 -7.71
N TYR A 34 -3.76 -6.82 -7.70
CA TYR A 34 -2.33 -7.16 -7.76
C TYR A 34 -1.67 -6.60 -9.03
N ALA A 35 -2.31 -6.80 -10.19
CA ALA A 35 -1.78 -6.37 -11.48
C ALA A 35 -1.59 -4.84 -11.52
N GLU A 36 -2.61 -4.06 -11.19
CA GLU A 36 -2.53 -2.59 -11.13
C GLU A 36 -1.43 -2.11 -10.20
N SER A 37 -1.33 -2.70 -9.00
CA SER A 37 -0.31 -2.34 -8.01
C SER A 37 1.09 -2.68 -8.48
N ASN A 38 1.27 -3.86 -9.09
CA ASN A 38 2.54 -4.29 -9.62
C ASN A 38 3.00 -3.41 -10.80
N ASP A 39 2.11 -3.13 -11.74
CA ASP A 39 2.41 -2.30 -12.91
C ASP A 39 2.71 -0.85 -12.50
N TYR A 40 1.95 -0.32 -11.52
CA TYR A 40 2.24 0.98 -10.94
C TYR A 40 3.64 1.04 -10.32
N LEU A 41 4.03 0.06 -9.51
CA LEU A 41 5.35 0.00 -8.88
C LEU A 41 6.48 -0.23 -9.90
N ARG A 42 6.22 -0.95 -10.99
CA ARG A 42 7.17 -1.09 -12.10
C ARG A 42 7.42 0.25 -12.78
N ALA A 43 6.37 0.98 -13.11
CA ALA A 43 6.46 2.25 -13.82
C ALA A 43 7.07 3.37 -12.94
N ASN A 44 6.71 3.44 -11.64
CA ASN A 44 7.04 4.59 -10.79
C ASN A 44 8.18 4.33 -9.79
N ALA A 45 8.51 3.07 -9.49
CA ALA A 45 9.59 2.70 -8.56
C ALA A 45 10.67 1.79 -9.20
N GLY A 46 10.51 1.42 -10.46
CA GLY A 46 11.43 0.50 -11.14
C GLY A 46 11.41 -0.91 -10.54
N ARG A 47 10.26 -1.35 -10.01
CA ARG A 47 10.12 -2.70 -9.46
C ARG A 47 10.37 -3.74 -10.54
N ARG A 48 11.15 -4.75 -10.19
CA ARG A 48 11.39 -5.93 -11.04
C ARG A 48 10.77 -7.17 -10.38
N LYS A 49 10.30 -8.11 -11.19
CA LYS A 49 9.81 -9.40 -10.72
C LYS A 49 10.85 -10.08 -9.82
N ARG A 50 10.41 -10.70 -8.75
CA ARG A 50 11.25 -11.38 -7.73
C ARG A 50 12.25 -10.48 -7.00
N LYS A 51 12.17 -9.17 -7.16
CA LYS A 51 13.02 -8.21 -6.46
C LYS A 51 12.15 -7.34 -5.55
N GLY A 52 12.59 -7.20 -4.31
CA GLY A 52 12.01 -6.22 -3.41
C GLY A 52 12.33 -4.79 -3.86
N LEU A 53 11.62 -3.83 -3.30
CA LEU A 53 11.91 -2.41 -3.46
C LEU A 53 12.68 -1.89 -2.25
N SER A 54 13.60 -0.95 -2.48
CA SER A 54 14.14 -0.16 -1.39
C SER A 54 13.04 0.71 -0.78
N ARG A 55 13.18 1.01 0.50
CA ARG A 55 12.24 1.85 1.24
C ARG A 55 11.99 3.18 0.51
N ASP A 56 13.04 3.89 0.13
CA ASP A 56 12.93 5.21 -0.50
C ASP A 56 12.14 5.18 -1.81
N LYS A 57 12.38 4.17 -2.65
CA LYS A 57 11.63 4.00 -3.90
C LYS A 57 10.17 3.69 -3.65
N PHE A 58 9.90 2.86 -2.64
CA PHE A 58 8.55 2.50 -2.27
C PHE A 58 7.79 3.70 -1.69
N GLU A 59 8.39 4.43 -0.74
CA GLU A 59 7.81 5.66 -0.20
C GLU A 59 7.51 6.69 -1.29
N TYR A 60 8.45 6.90 -2.22
CA TYR A 60 8.24 7.81 -3.34
C TYR A 60 7.02 7.42 -4.17
N ALA A 61 6.89 6.12 -4.50
CA ALA A 61 5.75 5.63 -5.26
C ALA A 61 4.43 5.80 -4.48
N ILE A 62 4.42 5.48 -3.17
CA ILE A 62 3.23 5.66 -2.33
C ILE A 62 2.82 7.13 -2.29
N LYS A 63 3.77 8.05 -2.05
CA LYS A 63 3.48 9.49 -2.02
C LYS A 63 2.86 9.95 -3.33
N LYS A 64 3.48 9.59 -4.47
CA LYS A 64 2.95 9.95 -5.79
C LYS A 64 1.55 9.40 -6.03
N LEU A 65 1.27 8.15 -5.59
CA LEU A 65 -0.05 7.57 -5.70
C LEU A 65 -1.07 8.26 -4.79
N ALA A 66 -0.69 8.59 -3.56
CA ALA A 66 -1.53 9.30 -2.63
C ALA A 66 -1.93 10.68 -3.18
N ASP A 67 -0.94 11.45 -3.68
CA ASP A 67 -1.16 12.77 -4.28
C ASP A 67 -2.16 12.71 -5.47
N THR A 68 -2.12 11.61 -6.26
CA THR A 68 -3.01 11.45 -7.43
C THR A 68 -4.34 10.77 -7.12
N SER A 69 -4.46 10.12 -5.98
CA SER A 69 -5.67 9.36 -5.58
C SER A 69 -6.46 10.04 -4.45
N GLY A 70 -6.17 11.31 -4.16
CA GLY A 70 -6.89 12.08 -3.15
C GLY A 70 -6.66 11.63 -1.71
N TYR A 71 -5.46 11.14 -1.40
CA TYR A 71 -5.06 10.81 -0.04
C TYR A 71 -4.05 11.82 0.52
N GLY A 72 -4.26 12.25 1.76
CA GLY A 72 -3.19 12.84 2.56
C GLY A 72 -2.12 11.78 2.85
N TYR A 73 -0.85 12.21 2.95
CA TYR A 73 0.30 11.34 3.11
C TYR A 73 1.23 11.85 4.20
N ASP A 74 1.38 11.07 5.26
CA ASP A 74 2.31 11.34 6.35
C ASP A 74 3.19 10.13 6.63
N VAL A 75 4.46 10.37 7.01
CA VAL A 75 5.43 9.32 7.33
C VAL A 75 6.01 9.53 8.71
N TYR A 76 5.99 8.50 9.52
CA TYR A 76 6.53 8.49 10.87
C TYR A 76 7.53 7.35 11.04
N ASP A 77 8.76 7.68 11.39
CA ASP A 77 9.79 6.68 11.72
C ASP A 77 9.75 6.34 13.21
N SER A 78 10.03 5.10 13.57
CA SER A 78 10.18 4.71 14.98
C SER A 78 11.44 5.32 15.60
N ASN A 79 11.47 5.50 16.93
CA ASN A 79 12.65 6.02 17.64
C ASN A 79 13.91 5.19 17.35
N HIS A 80 13.79 3.87 17.21
CA HIS A 80 14.91 2.99 16.87
C HIS A 80 15.51 3.26 15.47
N VAL A 81 14.72 3.82 14.57
CA VAL A 81 15.20 4.25 13.25
C VAL A 81 15.84 5.63 13.38
N ARG A 82 15.24 6.52 14.16
CA ARG A 82 15.72 7.91 14.33
C ARG A 82 17.03 8.01 15.11
N ASP A 83 17.20 7.18 16.14
CA ASP A 83 18.42 7.14 16.98
C ASP A 83 19.58 6.35 16.31
N GLY A 84 19.34 5.79 15.12
CA GLY A 84 20.35 5.04 14.37
C GLY A 84 20.58 3.62 14.86
N SER A 85 19.85 3.12 15.86
CA SER A 85 19.94 1.72 16.32
C SER A 85 19.50 0.72 15.25
N ILE A 86 18.70 1.17 14.29
CA ILE A 86 18.36 0.45 13.07
C ILE A 86 18.88 1.26 11.88
N ARG A 87 19.86 0.72 11.16
CA ARG A 87 20.36 1.35 9.93
C ARG A 87 19.29 1.30 8.85
N VAL A 88 18.84 2.48 8.44
CA VAL A 88 17.95 2.69 7.31
C VAL A 88 18.61 3.70 6.38
N ASN A 89 18.86 3.32 5.15
CA ASN A 89 19.40 4.22 4.12
C ASN A 89 18.27 5.13 3.59
N CYS A 90 17.81 6.05 4.41
CA CYS A 90 16.83 7.06 4.01
C CYS A 90 17.54 8.40 3.83
N HIS A 91 17.56 8.90 2.60
CA HIS A 91 18.12 10.21 2.24
C HIS A 91 17.09 11.35 2.33
N ARG A 92 15.90 11.09 2.87
CA ARG A 92 14.83 12.08 2.95
C ARG A 92 14.79 12.77 4.31
N PRO A 93 14.29 14.02 4.36
CA PRO A 93 13.97 14.66 5.62
C PRO A 93 12.94 13.80 6.34
N ARG A 94 13.29 13.34 7.55
CA ARG A 94 12.43 12.54 8.41
C ARG A 94 11.35 13.44 8.99
N SER A 95 10.19 12.84 9.29
CA SER A 95 9.19 13.52 10.09
C SER A 95 9.81 14.06 11.38
N ALA A 96 9.45 15.27 11.76
CA ALA A 96 9.87 15.86 13.03
C ALA A 96 9.37 15.04 14.24
N VAL A 97 8.30 14.28 14.05
CA VAL A 97 7.61 13.48 15.08
C VAL A 97 7.85 12.00 14.82
N SER A 98 8.24 11.26 15.86
CA SER A 98 8.40 9.80 15.78
C SER A 98 7.04 9.08 15.85
N VAL A 99 7.03 7.80 15.49
CA VAL A 99 5.86 6.93 15.68
C VAL A 99 5.41 6.94 17.15
N GLN A 100 6.36 6.87 18.08
CA GLN A 100 6.06 6.84 19.50
C GLN A 100 5.39 8.13 19.98
N GLU A 101 5.89 9.28 19.54
CA GLU A 101 5.32 10.59 19.86
C GLU A 101 3.95 10.78 19.19
N LYS A 102 3.83 10.47 17.90
CA LYS A 102 2.58 10.62 17.16
C LYS A 102 1.42 9.82 17.77
N PHE A 103 1.69 8.59 18.19
CA PHE A 103 0.66 7.68 18.67
C PHE A 103 0.69 7.46 20.21
N GLY A 104 1.50 8.21 20.93
CA GLY A 104 1.57 8.15 22.40
C GLY A 104 2.10 6.81 22.93
N ILE A 105 2.96 6.12 22.18
CA ILE A 105 3.39 4.75 22.50
C ILE A 105 4.74 4.75 23.22
N ARG A 106 4.84 4.00 24.31
CA ARG A 106 6.10 3.82 25.03
C ARG A 106 6.79 2.51 24.62
N GLY A 107 8.10 2.58 24.37
CA GLY A 107 8.94 1.42 24.11
C GLY A 107 8.85 0.84 22.69
N LYS A 108 9.23 -0.43 22.55
CA LYS A 108 9.23 -1.16 21.27
C LYS A 108 7.81 -1.48 20.85
N MET A 109 7.49 -1.17 19.63
CA MET A 109 6.18 -1.41 19.05
C MET A 109 6.21 -2.58 18.07
N THR A 110 5.26 -3.50 18.20
CA THR A 110 4.96 -4.51 17.20
C THR A 110 3.75 -4.10 16.37
N VAL A 111 3.59 -4.69 15.18
CA VAL A 111 2.44 -4.42 14.33
C VAL A 111 1.12 -4.61 15.09
N ASN A 112 0.96 -5.73 15.81
CA ASN A 112 -0.27 -6.00 16.57
C ASN A 112 -0.55 -4.97 17.68
N ASN A 113 0.51 -4.48 18.34
CA ASN A 113 0.33 -3.49 19.38
C ASN A 113 0.00 -2.11 18.82
N CYS A 114 0.53 -1.74 17.64
CA CYS A 114 0.27 -0.43 17.07
C CYS A 114 -1.16 -0.28 16.58
N LEU A 115 -1.85 -1.34 16.18
CA LEU A 115 -3.24 -1.29 15.71
C LEU A 115 -4.20 -0.60 16.70
N ARG A 116 -3.94 -0.70 18.00
CA ARG A 116 -4.77 -0.06 19.04
C ARG A 116 -4.74 1.45 19.00
N TYR A 117 -3.75 2.02 18.34
CA TYR A 117 -3.50 3.46 18.25
C TYR A 117 -3.81 4.02 16.86
N LEU A 118 -4.02 3.14 15.87
CA LEU A 118 -4.33 3.54 14.51
C LEU A 118 -5.83 3.78 14.34
N SER A 119 -6.18 4.83 13.63
CA SER A 119 -7.58 5.11 13.31
C SER A 119 -8.13 4.10 12.29
N PRO A 120 -9.28 3.46 12.53
CA PRO A 120 -9.88 2.57 11.55
C PRO A 120 -10.41 3.31 10.29
N LYS A 121 -10.51 4.63 10.34
CA LYS A 121 -10.92 5.46 9.21
C LYS A 121 -9.80 5.78 8.22
N LYS A 122 -8.56 5.41 8.55
CA LYS A 122 -7.38 5.66 7.72
C LYS A 122 -6.77 4.35 7.28
N ASN A 123 -6.01 4.39 6.19
CA ASN A 123 -5.20 3.29 5.73
C ASN A 123 -3.74 3.51 6.10
N TYR A 124 -3.01 2.42 6.30
CA TYR A 124 -1.61 2.51 6.70
C TYR A 124 -0.77 1.46 5.97
N ILE A 125 0.48 1.85 5.68
CA ILE A 125 1.51 0.89 5.30
C ILE A 125 2.56 0.90 6.41
N ILE A 126 2.76 -0.26 7.05
CA ILE A 126 3.69 -0.40 8.15
C ILE A 126 4.96 -1.08 7.63
N GLY A 127 6.05 -0.33 7.63
CA GLY A 127 7.37 -0.86 7.32
C GLY A 127 7.96 -1.60 8.52
N VAL A 128 8.36 -2.84 8.31
CA VAL A 128 9.11 -3.67 9.26
C VAL A 128 10.40 -4.14 8.61
N ARG A 129 11.24 -4.89 9.34
CA ARG A 129 12.50 -5.39 8.76
C ARG A 129 12.23 -6.33 7.59
N GLY A 130 12.60 -5.89 6.39
CA GLY A 130 12.51 -6.69 5.17
C GLY A 130 11.08 -6.93 4.65
N HIS A 131 10.07 -6.23 5.19
CA HIS A 131 8.68 -6.45 4.82
C HIS A 131 7.83 -5.18 4.93
N ALA A 132 6.75 -5.12 4.15
CA ALA A 132 5.73 -4.07 4.20
C ALA A 132 4.37 -4.69 4.47
N VAL A 133 3.65 -4.18 5.46
CA VAL A 133 2.36 -4.68 5.93
C VAL A 133 1.28 -3.64 5.61
N GLY A 134 0.22 -4.06 4.92
CA GLY A 134 -0.94 -3.21 4.67
C GLY A 134 -1.94 -3.26 5.80
N VAL A 135 -2.52 -2.11 6.16
CA VAL A 135 -3.59 -1.98 7.16
C VAL A 135 -4.70 -1.13 6.56
N ALA A 136 -5.91 -1.66 6.53
CA ALA A 136 -7.09 -0.92 6.10
C ALA A 136 -8.31 -1.31 6.95
N GLY A 137 -9.19 -0.34 7.22
CA GLY A 137 -10.38 -0.56 8.07
C GLY A 137 -10.04 -1.07 9.47
N GLY A 138 -8.89 -0.67 10.03
CA GLY A 138 -8.41 -1.10 11.34
C GLY A 138 -7.90 -2.55 11.42
N LYS A 139 -7.74 -3.24 10.29
CA LYS A 139 -7.28 -4.63 10.22
C LYS A 139 -5.96 -4.75 9.48
N VAL A 140 -5.10 -5.66 9.95
CA VAL A 140 -3.92 -6.10 9.20
C VAL A 140 -4.38 -6.93 8.01
N LEU A 141 -4.00 -6.50 6.82
CA LEU A 141 -4.26 -7.21 5.57
C LEU A 141 -2.93 -7.70 4.99
N ASP A 142 -2.39 -8.74 5.61
CA ASP A 142 -1.09 -9.30 5.28
C ASP A 142 -1.05 -10.81 5.58
N TRP A 143 -0.29 -11.58 4.79
CA TRP A 143 -0.15 -13.03 5.00
C TRP A 143 0.76 -13.39 6.19
N THR A 144 1.47 -12.41 6.76
CA THR A 144 2.27 -12.60 7.97
C THR A 144 1.54 -12.21 9.24
N GLU A 145 0.20 -12.10 9.18
CA GLU A 145 -0.66 -11.81 10.33
C GLU A 145 -0.31 -12.71 11.53
N GLY A 146 -0.23 -12.10 12.72
CA GLY A 146 0.14 -12.79 13.95
C GLY A 146 1.65 -12.84 14.24
N ARG A 147 2.53 -12.54 13.27
CA ARG A 147 3.97 -12.46 13.53
C ARG A 147 4.33 -11.22 14.36
N ARG A 148 5.30 -11.39 15.24
CA ARG A 148 5.81 -10.27 16.08
C ARG A 148 6.81 -9.41 15.30
N HIS A 149 6.35 -8.69 14.28
CA HIS A 149 7.18 -7.74 13.55
C HIS A 149 7.31 -6.43 14.33
N GLN A 150 8.56 -5.97 14.51
CA GLN A 150 8.83 -4.65 15.09
C GLN A 150 8.62 -3.57 14.03
N VAL A 151 7.80 -2.57 14.38
CA VAL A 151 7.53 -1.40 13.53
C VAL A 151 8.80 -0.56 13.40
N GLN A 152 9.18 -0.27 12.18
CA GLN A 152 10.25 0.66 11.82
C GLN A 152 9.69 1.99 11.31
N GLN A 153 8.55 1.93 10.62
CA GLN A 153 7.93 3.09 9.99
C GLN A 153 6.43 2.87 9.87
N ILE A 154 5.68 3.96 9.94
CA ILE A 154 4.25 3.99 9.58
C ILE A 154 4.07 5.07 8.52
N ILE A 155 3.48 4.70 7.39
CA ILE A 155 2.95 5.60 6.39
C ILE A 155 1.45 5.68 6.63
N GLU A 156 0.97 6.85 6.98
CA GLU A 156 -0.45 7.14 7.19
C GLU A 156 -1.05 7.70 5.91
N LEU A 157 -2.15 7.12 5.47
CA LEU A 157 -2.91 7.52 4.29
C LEU A 157 -4.30 7.95 4.76
N THR A 158 -4.57 9.25 4.70
CA THR A 158 -5.84 9.84 5.13
C THR A 158 -6.68 10.11 3.90
N PRO A 159 -7.86 9.47 3.72
CA PRO A 159 -8.76 9.82 2.63
C PRO A 159 -9.11 11.32 2.70
N ASN A 160 -9.01 12.01 1.59
CA ASN A 160 -9.42 13.40 1.52
C ASN A 160 -10.94 13.43 1.31
N GLU A 161 -11.70 13.91 2.29
CA GLU A 161 -13.18 13.97 2.24
C GLU A 161 -13.69 14.83 1.07
N SER A 162 -12.88 15.72 0.53
CA SER A 162 -13.19 16.54 -0.63
C SER A 162 -12.83 15.88 -1.98
N TYR A 163 -12.17 14.72 -1.97
CA TYR A 163 -11.83 14.02 -3.20
C TYR A 163 -13.04 13.24 -3.70
N ILE A 164 -13.77 13.86 -4.62
CA ILE A 164 -14.74 13.15 -5.46
C ILE A 164 -13.90 12.40 -6.49
N GLU A 165 -13.85 11.07 -6.42
CA GLU A 165 -13.28 10.27 -7.51
C GLU A 165 -13.84 10.79 -8.83
N PRO A 166 -12.99 11.17 -9.80
CA PRO A 166 -13.49 11.51 -11.11
C PRO A 166 -14.33 10.31 -11.58
N ILE A 167 -15.60 10.52 -11.83
CA ILE A 167 -16.49 9.51 -12.40
C ILE A 167 -15.86 9.18 -13.74
N VAL A 168 -15.03 8.13 -13.77
CA VAL A 168 -14.60 7.50 -15.00
C VAL A 168 -15.83 6.80 -15.51
N GLU A 169 -16.63 7.52 -16.30
CA GLU A 169 -17.71 6.88 -17.05
C GLU A 169 -17.08 5.68 -17.75
N PRO A 170 -17.58 4.46 -17.53
CA PRO A 170 -17.09 3.34 -18.29
C PRO A 170 -17.26 3.72 -19.76
N ILE A 171 -16.15 3.74 -20.50
CA ILE A 171 -16.21 3.85 -21.96
C ILE A 171 -16.91 2.57 -22.40
N ILE A 172 -18.24 2.60 -22.39
CA ILE A 172 -19.05 1.63 -23.07
C ILE A 172 -18.72 1.90 -24.54
N LYS A 173 -17.75 1.14 -25.07
CA LYS A 173 -17.61 0.96 -26.51
C LYS A 173 -18.98 0.47 -26.95
N LYS A 174 -19.81 1.38 -27.43
CA LYS A 174 -20.98 1.07 -28.22
C LYS A 174 -20.51 0.28 -29.43
N ALA A 175 -20.46 -1.03 -29.28
CA ALA A 175 -20.64 -1.94 -30.40
C ALA A 175 -22.14 -1.90 -30.71
N SER A 176 -22.61 -0.77 -31.24
CA SER A 176 -23.90 -0.69 -31.91
C SER A 176 -23.67 -1.16 -33.35
N MET A 177 -23.52 -2.45 -33.54
CA MET A 177 -24.00 -3.03 -34.79
C MET A 177 -25.52 -2.96 -34.69
N SER A 178 -26.13 -2.12 -35.54
CA SER A 178 -27.57 -2.05 -35.65
C SER A 178 -28.10 -3.38 -36.18
N LEU A 179 -29.27 -3.81 -35.68
CA LEU A 179 -29.94 -5.01 -36.18
C LEU A 179 -30.20 -4.91 -37.73
N GLU A 180 -30.22 -3.70 -38.28
CA GLU A 180 -30.41 -3.42 -39.71
C GLU A 180 -29.19 -3.86 -40.55
N ASP A 181 -27.96 -3.80 -40.02
CA ASP A 181 -26.77 -4.28 -40.69
C ASP A 181 -26.68 -5.79 -40.80
N MET A 182 -27.40 -6.52 -39.95
CA MET A 182 -27.49 -8.01 -39.99
C MET A 182 -28.52 -8.51 -41.01
N ILE A 183 -29.53 -7.73 -41.35
CA ILE A 183 -30.62 -8.17 -42.24
C ILE A 183 -30.25 -7.95 -43.71
N SER A 184 -29.34 -7.03 -44.01
CA SER A 184 -28.93 -6.76 -45.41
C SER A 184 -27.85 -7.70 -45.95
N SER A 185 -27.41 -8.69 -45.16
CA SER A 185 -26.41 -9.71 -45.55
C SER A 185 -26.98 -11.12 -45.71
N LEU A 186 -28.32 -11.26 -45.73
CA LEU A 186 -29.05 -12.46 -46.08
C LEU A 186 -29.73 -12.26 -47.46
#